data_a4fb503739bab8bcffb95a6d79e88e64
#
_entry.id   a4fb503739bab8bcffb95a6d79e88e64
#
_cell.length_a   1.000
_cell.length_b   1.000
_cell.length_c   1.000
_cell.angle_alpha   90.00
_cell.angle_beta   90.00
_cell.angle_gamma   90.00
#
_symmetry.space_group_name_H-M   'P 1'
#
loop_
_entity.id
_entity.type
_entity.pdbx_description
1 polymer ?
#
loop_
_entity_poly.entity_id
_entity_poly.type
_entity_poly.pdbx_seq_one_letter_code
_entity_poly.pdbx_strand_id
1 'polypeptide(L)'
;MSAPDARSVRTNWESEVRMAGVYEVLAGVASDARLKRRLTSLAETEQRHAEAWASLLDSGGAKRTDRGPQLTARVLGALARVAGIGPALALAGAAEGQVLRSYLDQVATVSDERAQVVLRQVLPEELDHQSAEDMAADPATSPSAEAAKPEPEEWHGGGVESIRNVIYGVNDGLTATLGVLAGVGGASVNPRVVLIGGLSAMIASGVSMAGGAYLASKSQREVFEGQLAREAAEIEAMPELERAELVKIYRSKGLTKEEAATIVGRITSDQKVWLETQAREELGLDVTQFENPVREGLVAGVSTLIGGAIPVAGYLLGRVLLGGAFNGFAVLVVAFVVSAVFLFTIGSARSFFTGKGGVRSGLEMLAVGSVVAALTYGVGLLLRV
;
A
#
# COMPACT_ATOMS: atom_id res chain seq x y z
N MET A 1 4.87 31.20 18.47
CA MET A 1 4.33 29.94 17.89
C MET A 1 3.19 29.45 18.75
N SER A 2 2.01 29.17 18.18
CA SER A 2 0.88 28.59 18.94
C SER A 2 1.18 27.15 19.36
N ALA A 3 0.47 26.60 20.35
CA ALA A 3 0.67 25.21 20.76
C ALA A 3 0.33 24.18 19.64
N PRO A 4 -0.68 24.39 18.78
CA PRO A 4 -0.90 23.59 17.61
C PRO A 4 0.27 23.63 16.61
N ASP A 5 0.77 24.81 16.29
CA ASP A 5 1.89 24.97 15.34
C ASP A 5 3.18 24.31 15.85
N ALA A 6 3.47 24.42 17.17
CA ALA A 6 4.61 23.75 17.78
C ALA A 6 4.53 22.21 17.67
N ARG A 7 3.32 21.65 17.77
CA ARG A 7 3.10 20.22 17.60
C ARG A 7 3.32 19.80 16.15
N SER A 8 2.79 20.55 15.18
CA SER A 8 2.97 20.30 13.75
C SER A 8 4.45 20.35 13.36
N VAL A 9 5.19 21.39 13.77
CA VAL A 9 6.62 21.51 13.51
C VAL A 9 7.41 20.32 14.07
N ARG A 10 7.06 19.87 15.28
CA ARG A 10 7.71 18.70 15.88
C ARG A 10 7.41 17.42 15.13
N THR A 11 6.15 17.22 14.73
CA THR A 11 5.74 16.03 13.94
C THR A 11 6.45 16.00 12.59
N ASN A 12 6.56 17.15 11.93
CA ASN A 12 7.27 17.29 10.67
C ASN A 12 8.75 16.93 10.86
N TRP A 13 9.43 17.53 11.83
CA TRP A 13 10.81 17.19 12.17
C TRP A 13 11.01 15.69 12.44
N GLU A 14 10.13 15.06 13.24
CA GLU A 14 10.19 13.63 13.54
C GLU A 14 9.99 12.76 12.29
N SER A 15 9.21 13.22 11.32
CA SER A 15 8.98 12.53 10.06
C SER A 15 10.21 12.58 9.16
N GLU A 16 10.81 13.76 8.97
CA GLU A 16 12.02 13.93 8.16
C GLU A 16 13.20 13.11 8.72
N VAL A 17 13.44 13.17 10.03
CA VAL A 17 14.48 12.36 10.69
C VAL A 17 14.23 10.87 10.48
N ARG A 18 12.97 10.46 10.42
CA ARG A 18 12.59 9.06 10.16
C ARG A 18 12.89 8.67 8.73
N MET A 19 12.52 9.50 7.75
CA MET A 19 12.74 9.23 6.34
C MET A 19 14.20 9.26 5.97
N ALA A 20 14.98 10.20 6.47
CA ALA A 20 16.43 10.20 6.34
C ALA A 20 17.04 8.87 6.79
N GLY A 21 16.65 8.36 7.97
CA GLY A 21 17.12 7.08 8.47
C GLY A 21 16.68 5.87 7.64
N VAL A 22 15.49 5.92 7.05
CA VAL A 22 15.00 4.87 6.13
C VAL A 22 15.85 4.81 4.88
N TYR A 23 16.07 5.95 4.20
CA TYR A 23 16.87 6.01 2.98
C TYR A 23 18.33 5.64 3.23
N GLU A 24 18.91 6.04 4.34
CA GLU A 24 20.27 5.66 4.73
C GLU A 24 20.42 4.13 4.88
N VAL A 25 19.47 3.48 5.55
CA VAL A 25 19.46 2.02 5.71
C VAL A 25 19.24 1.31 4.37
N LEU A 26 18.31 1.81 3.53
CA LEU A 26 18.06 1.23 2.21
C LEU A 26 19.24 1.41 1.26
N ALA A 27 19.94 2.56 1.31
CA ALA A 27 21.19 2.78 0.58
C ALA A 27 22.28 1.80 0.97
N GLY A 28 22.34 1.40 2.26
CA GLY A 28 23.25 0.38 2.77
C GLY A 28 22.94 -1.04 2.28
N VAL A 29 21.69 -1.32 1.89
CA VAL A 29 21.24 -2.64 1.38
C VAL A 29 21.26 -2.69 -0.15
N ALA A 30 21.16 -1.56 -0.84
CA ALA A 30 21.13 -1.48 -2.29
C ALA A 30 22.42 -2.03 -2.91
N SER A 31 22.27 -3.03 -3.81
CA SER A 31 23.38 -3.62 -4.58
C SER A 31 23.67 -2.82 -5.85
N ASP A 32 22.68 -2.16 -6.44
CA ASP A 32 22.85 -1.29 -7.60
C ASP A 32 23.48 0.05 -7.22
N ALA A 33 24.57 0.41 -7.89
CA ALA A 33 25.34 1.62 -7.58
C ALA A 33 24.57 2.93 -7.91
N ARG A 34 23.66 2.91 -8.88
CA ARG A 34 22.83 4.06 -9.25
C ARG A 34 21.75 4.28 -8.20
N LEU A 35 21.04 3.22 -7.84
CA LEU A 35 20.02 3.24 -6.80
C LEU A 35 20.63 3.65 -5.45
N LYS A 36 21.80 3.11 -5.09
CA LYS A 36 22.52 3.48 -3.87
C LYS A 36 22.81 4.98 -3.80
N ARG A 37 23.39 5.55 -4.88
CA ARG A 37 23.65 7.02 -4.94
C ARG A 37 22.39 7.83 -4.78
N ARG A 38 21.29 7.41 -5.41
CA ARG A 38 20.02 8.09 -5.32
C ARG A 38 19.44 8.06 -3.91
N LEU A 39 19.41 6.91 -3.27
CA LEU A 39 18.94 6.77 -1.88
C LEU A 39 19.82 7.57 -0.90
N THR A 40 21.14 7.66 -1.16
CA THR A 40 22.01 8.54 -0.37
C THR A 40 21.65 10.01 -0.56
N SER A 41 21.39 10.44 -1.79
CA SER A 41 20.96 11.83 -2.08
C SER A 41 19.61 12.15 -1.43
N LEU A 42 18.64 11.23 -1.45
CA LEU A 42 17.38 11.39 -0.74
C LEU A 42 17.60 11.52 0.76
N ALA A 43 18.42 10.65 1.37
CA ALA A 43 18.74 10.76 2.80
C ALA A 43 19.37 12.11 3.17
N GLU A 44 20.24 12.66 2.33
CA GLU A 44 20.85 13.99 2.54
C GLU A 44 19.81 15.12 2.43
N THR A 45 18.83 14.98 1.54
CA THR A 45 17.76 15.96 1.39
C THR A 45 16.82 15.94 2.60
N GLU A 46 16.37 14.75 3.02
CA GLU A 46 15.56 14.60 4.24
C GLU A 46 16.28 15.16 5.48
N GLN A 47 17.59 14.96 5.55
CA GLN A 47 18.38 15.53 6.64
C GLN A 47 18.37 17.08 6.61
N ARG A 48 18.43 17.70 5.43
CA ARG A 48 18.30 19.17 5.29
C ARG A 48 16.91 19.67 5.69
N HIS A 49 15.85 18.94 5.30
CA HIS A 49 14.48 19.23 5.71
C HIS A 49 14.34 19.13 7.25
N ALA A 50 14.88 18.08 7.85
CA ALA A 50 14.91 17.91 9.30
C ALA A 50 15.63 19.08 9.99
N GLU A 51 16.76 19.57 9.46
CA GLU A 51 17.47 20.71 9.99
C GLU A 51 16.66 22.02 9.88
N ALA A 52 15.97 22.23 8.77
CA ALA A 52 15.08 23.38 8.60
C ALA A 52 13.97 23.38 9.66
N TRP A 53 13.28 22.26 9.89
CA TRP A 53 12.28 22.14 10.95
C TRP A 53 12.89 22.25 12.35
N ALA A 54 14.08 21.67 12.59
CA ALA A 54 14.78 21.76 13.87
C ALA A 54 15.11 23.21 14.26
N SER A 55 15.42 24.08 13.29
CA SER A 55 15.72 25.50 13.53
C SER A 55 14.56 26.24 14.22
N LEU A 56 13.33 25.81 13.95
CA LEU A 56 12.13 26.34 14.58
C LEU A 56 11.90 25.77 15.99
N LEU A 57 12.34 24.55 16.25
CA LEU A 57 12.26 23.91 17.57
C LEU A 57 13.27 24.48 18.54
N ASP A 58 14.50 24.76 18.10
CA ASP A 58 15.55 25.36 18.93
C ASP A 58 15.17 26.76 19.41
N SER A 59 14.46 27.53 18.59
CA SER A 59 13.90 28.82 18.98
C SER A 59 12.79 28.73 20.03
N GLY A 60 12.20 27.56 20.21
CA GLY A 60 11.10 27.28 21.15
C GLY A 60 11.50 26.46 22.38
N GLY A 61 12.79 26.13 22.57
CA GLY A 61 13.26 25.35 23.73
C GLY A 61 12.97 23.84 23.71
N ALA A 62 12.64 23.27 22.54
CA ALA A 62 12.46 21.84 22.39
C ALA A 62 13.81 21.13 22.29
N LYS A 63 14.09 20.20 23.18
CA LYS A 63 15.31 19.38 23.15
C LYS A 63 15.34 18.49 21.91
N ARG A 64 16.37 18.66 21.09
CA ARG A 64 16.75 17.76 20.01
C ARG A 64 17.09 16.39 20.63
N THR A 65 16.30 15.38 20.38
CA THR A 65 16.61 14.00 20.79
C THR A 65 17.33 13.33 19.65
N ASP A 66 18.64 13.12 19.79
CA ASP A 66 19.42 12.22 18.95
C ASP A 66 18.85 10.79 19.12
N ARG A 67 17.99 10.38 18.23
CA ARG A 67 17.52 8.99 18.15
C ARG A 67 18.26 8.32 17.01
N GLY A 68 19.03 7.30 17.37
CA GLY A 68 19.65 6.41 16.38
C GLY A 68 18.61 5.76 15.44
N PRO A 69 19.01 4.92 14.47
CA PRO A 69 18.15 4.42 13.42
C PRO A 69 16.86 3.86 14.02
N GLN A 70 15.75 4.51 13.68
CA GLN A 70 14.44 4.23 14.27
C GLN A 70 14.00 2.80 13.92
N LEU A 71 13.12 2.24 14.72
CA LEU A 71 12.59 0.88 14.52
C LEU A 71 12.08 0.68 13.08
N THR A 72 11.43 1.70 12.50
CA THR A 72 10.94 1.70 11.12
C THR A 72 12.06 1.44 10.11
N ALA A 73 13.17 2.16 10.20
CA ALA A 73 14.32 1.98 9.31
C ALA A 73 14.93 0.58 9.43
N ARG A 74 15.01 0.02 10.65
CA ARG A 74 15.49 -1.34 10.89
C ARG A 74 14.55 -2.39 10.30
N VAL A 75 13.24 -2.21 10.44
CA VAL A 75 12.23 -3.12 9.89
C VAL A 75 12.27 -3.11 8.36
N LEU A 76 12.32 -1.92 7.72
CA LEU A 76 12.41 -1.81 6.27
C LEU A 76 13.75 -2.35 5.74
N GLY A 77 14.85 -2.12 6.46
CA GLY A 77 16.14 -2.72 6.11
C GLY A 77 16.15 -4.24 6.24
N ALA A 78 15.47 -4.82 7.21
CA ALA A 78 15.31 -6.27 7.33
C ALA A 78 14.43 -6.81 6.19
N LEU A 79 13.32 -6.15 5.87
CA LEU A 79 12.45 -6.48 4.74
C LEU A 79 13.22 -6.46 3.42
N ALA A 80 14.03 -5.41 3.20
CA ALA A 80 14.84 -5.28 2.00
C ALA A 80 15.86 -6.42 1.83
N ARG A 81 16.41 -6.95 2.94
CA ARG A 81 17.33 -8.09 2.91
C ARG A 81 16.63 -9.43 2.64
N VAL A 82 15.39 -9.60 3.09
CA VAL A 82 14.65 -10.87 3.00
C VAL A 82 13.81 -10.93 1.73
N ALA A 83 13.06 -9.88 1.41
CA ALA A 83 12.11 -9.82 0.30
C ALA A 83 12.60 -9.02 -0.92
N GLY A 84 13.84 -8.49 -0.85
CA GLY A 84 14.36 -7.58 -1.87
C GLY A 84 14.04 -6.12 -1.58
N ILE A 85 14.74 -5.21 -2.28
CA ILE A 85 14.64 -3.78 -2.02
C ILE A 85 13.32 -3.15 -2.50
N GLY A 86 12.69 -3.72 -3.56
CA GLY A 86 11.46 -3.18 -4.16
C GLY A 86 10.29 -3.01 -3.16
N PRO A 87 9.87 -4.05 -2.42
CA PRO A 87 8.84 -3.93 -1.40
C PRO A 87 9.14 -2.90 -0.30
N ALA A 88 10.43 -2.76 0.08
CA ALA A 88 10.84 -1.79 1.08
C ALA A 88 10.78 -0.36 0.55
N LEU A 89 11.13 -0.13 -0.72
CA LEU A 89 10.98 1.17 -1.40
C LEU A 89 9.51 1.55 -1.54
N ALA A 90 8.64 0.63 -1.94
CA ALA A 90 7.21 0.90 -2.04
C ALA A 90 6.59 1.32 -0.69
N LEU A 91 7.05 0.72 0.42
CA LEU A 91 6.62 1.12 1.76
C LEU A 91 7.21 2.48 2.18
N ALA A 92 8.45 2.79 1.79
CA ALA A 92 9.06 4.09 2.03
C ALA A 92 8.30 5.19 1.30
N GLY A 93 8.03 5.04 -0.01
CA GLY A 93 7.26 5.99 -0.79
C GLY A 93 5.82 6.21 -0.29
N ALA A 94 5.17 5.14 0.19
CA ALA A 94 3.86 5.27 0.82
C ALA A 94 3.91 6.12 2.11
N ALA A 95 5.00 6.00 2.91
CA ALA A 95 5.19 6.80 4.11
C ALA A 95 5.46 8.27 3.76
N GLU A 96 6.25 8.54 2.73
CA GLU A 96 6.55 9.89 2.22
C GLU A 96 5.30 10.58 1.67
N GLY A 97 4.47 9.86 0.91
CA GLY A 97 3.17 10.37 0.46
C GLY A 97 2.21 10.76 1.60
N GLN A 98 2.39 10.24 2.82
CA GLN A 98 1.68 10.73 4.00
C GLN A 98 2.25 12.04 4.54
N VAL A 99 3.59 12.19 4.53
CA VAL A 99 4.26 13.43 4.93
C VAL A 99 3.83 14.55 4.00
N LEU A 100 3.87 14.33 2.70
CA LEU A 100 3.42 15.29 1.69
C LEU A 100 1.95 15.71 1.89
N ARG A 101 1.03 14.75 2.12
CA ARG A 101 -0.38 15.10 2.42
C ARG A 101 -0.51 15.95 3.67
N SER A 102 0.26 15.61 4.71
CA SER A 102 0.29 16.40 5.94
C SER A 102 0.78 17.83 5.69
N TYR A 103 1.77 18.02 4.82
CA TYR A 103 2.25 19.32 4.43
C TYR A 103 1.22 20.12 3.63
N LEU A 104 0.55 19.51 2.69
CA LEU A 104 -0.53 20.15 1.94
C LEU A 104 -1.67 20.61 2.85
N ASP A 105 -2.09 19.81 3.82
CA ASP A 105 -3.08 20.19 4.82
C ASP A 105 -2.60 21.34 5.71
N GLN A 106 -1.30 21.38 6.02
CA GLN A 106 -0.71 22.42 6.85
C GLN A 106 -0.57 23.77 6.12
N VAL A 107 -0.43 23.78 4.79
CA VAL A 107 -0.39 25.04 4.00
C VAL A 107 -1.58 25.94 4.29
N ALA A 108 -2.76 25.35 4.49
CA ALA A 108 -4.00 26.07 4.77
C ALA A 108 -4.24 26.37 6.26
N THR A 109 -3.61 25.64 7.17
CA THR A 109 -3.97 25.63 8.59
C THR A 109 -2.91 26.21 9.52
N VAL A 110 -1.63 26.20 9.15
CA VAL A 110 -0.54 26.74 9.96
C VAL A 110 -0.55 28.27 9.95
N SER A 111 -0.57 28.88 11.13
CA SER A 111 -0.63 30.34 11.31
C SER A 111 0.72 30.99 11.59
N ASP A 112 1.75 30.19 11.98
CA ASP A 112 3.10 30.70 12.24
C ASP A 112 3.85 30.99 10.93
N GLU A 113 4.21 32.23 10.71
CA GLU A 113 4.84 32.70 9.48
C GLU A 113 6.19 31.99 9.20
N ARG A 114 6.96 31.66 10.25
CA ARG A 114 8.25 30.96 10.10
C ARG A 114 8.02 29.51 9.65
N ALA A 115 7.03 28.84 10.21
CA ALA A 115 6.66 27.50 9.79
C ALA A 115 6.14 27.48 8.35
N GLN A 116 5.38 28.50 7.92
CA GLN A 116 4.97 28.64 6.53
C GLN A 116 6.15 28.83 5.57
N VAL A 117 7.18 29.56 5.97
CA VAL A 117 8.40 29.75 5.14
C VAL A 117 9.09 28.40 4.94
N VAL A 118 9.32 27.63 6.01
CA VAL A 118 9.93 26.30 5.91
C VAL A 118 9.06 25.37 5.05
N LEU A 119 7.75 25.37 5.26
CA LEU A 119 6.81 24.53 4.49
C LEU A 119 6.88 24.83 2.99
N ARG A 120 6.92 26.11 2.60
CA ARG A 120 7.04 26.52 1.19
C ARG A 120 8.40 26.19 0.59
N GLN A 121 9.44 26.06 1.40
CA GLN A 121 10.76 25.64 0.94
C GLN A 121 10.82 24.13 0.73
N VAL A 122 10.29 23.33 1.67
CA VAL A 122 10.37 21.86 1.68
C VAL A 122 9.39 21.24 0.68
N LEU A 123 8.17 21.77 0.57
CA LEU A 123 7.09 21.16 -0.23
C LEU A 123 7.45 20.91 -1.72
N PRO A 124 8.12 21.83 -2.47
CA PRO A 124 8.53 21.55 -3.84
C PRO A 124 9.56 20.41 -3.96
N GLU A 125 10.49 20.29 -2.98
CA GLU A 125 11.48 19.23 -2.96
C GLU A 125 10.82 17.87 -2.65
N GLU A 126 9.81 17.83 -1.78
CA GLU A 126 9.00 16.64 -1.49
C GLU A 126 8.20 16.14 -2.71
N LEU A 127 7.66 17.06 -3.50
CA LEU A 127 6.98 16.71 -4.75
C LEU A 127 7.94 16.09 -5.77
N ASP A 128 9.18 16.58 -5.85
CA ASP A 128 10.22 16.02 -6.71
C ASP A 128 10.72 14.65 -6.22
N HIS A 129 10.76 14.43 -4.91
CA HIS A 129 11.17 13.15 -4.31
C HIS A 129 10.24 12.01 -4.69
N GLN A 130 8.95 12.23 -4.62
CA GLN A 130 7.93 11.25 -4.92
C GLN A 130 8.02 10.76 -6.37
N SER A 131 8.19 11.68 -7.34
CA SER A 131 8.41 11.33 -8.75
C SER A 131 9.71 10.54 -8.98
N ALA A 132 10.69 10.76 -8.11
CA ALA A 132 11.98 10.08 -8.13
C ALA A 132 11.93 8.64 -7.60
N GLU A 133 11.08 8.35 -6.63
CA GLU A 133 10.90 7.00 -6.05
C GLU A 133 10.12 6.08 -6.99
N ASP A 134 9.10 6.60 -7.67
CA ASP A 134 8.32 5.85 -8.65
C ASP A 134 9.21 5.35 -9.80
N MET A 135 10.17 6.15 -10.26
CA MET A 135 11.17 5.75 -11.25
C MET A 135 12.18 4.70 -10.73
N ALA A 136 12.44 4.63 -9.41
CA ALA A 136 13.36 3.67 -8.83
C ALA A 136 12.69 2.33 -8.52
N ALA A 137 11.38 2.30 -8.34
CA ALA A 137 10.59 1.10 -8.07
C ALA A 137 10.37 0.22 -9.32
N ASP A 138 10.51 0.77 -10.55
CA ASP A 138 10.40 0.01 -11.80
C ASP A 138 11.74 -0.03 -12.57
N PRO A 139 12.55 -1.09 -12.41
CA PRO A 139 13.82 -1.24 -13.12
C PRO A 139 13.69 -1.50 -14.64
N ALA A 140 12.48 -1.70 -15.17
CA ALA A 140 12.24 -1.95 -16.59
C ALA A 140 12.06 -0.67 -17.43
N THR A 141 11.89 0.48 -16.79
CA THR A 141 11.71 1.78 -17.43
C THR A 141 12.94 2.68 -17.33
N SER A 142 14.12 2.22 -17.81
CA SER A 142 15.25 3.12 -18.05
C SER A 142 15.12 3.71 -19.46
N PRO A 143 14.76 5.00 -19.63
CA PRO A 143 14.86 5.62 -20.93
C PRO A 143 16.34 5.89 -21.24
N SER A 144 16.83 5.32 -22.34
CA SER A 144 17.92 5.93 -23.09
C SER A 144 17.53 7.37 -23.41
N ALA A 145 18.46 8.30 -23.17
CA ALA A 145 18.27 9.73 -23.30
C ALA A 145 17.78 10.13 -24.70
N GLU A 146 16.48 10.18 -24.89
CA GLU A 146 15.83 10.79 -26.03
C GLU A 146 14.61 11.56 -25.53
N ALA A 147 14.69 12.87 -25.75
CA ALA A 147 13.72 13.94 -25.54
C ALA A 147 12.46 13.60 -24.72
N ALA A 148 12.45 14.08 -23.48
CA ALA A 148 11.29 14.06 -22.59
C ALA A 148 10.06 14.71 -23.25
N LYS A 149 9.13 13.87 -23.72
CA LYS A 149 7.72 14.26 -23.75
C LYS A 149 7.24 14.26 -22.31
N PRO A 150 6.42 15.21 -21.86
CA PRO A 150 5.78 15.12 -20.56
C PRO A 150 4.88 13.89 -20.60
N GLU A 151 5.31 12.81 -19.94
CA GLU A 151 4.47 11.65 -19.73
C GLU A 151 3.38 12.02 -18.72
N PRO A 152 2.16 11.53 -18.88
CA PRO A 152 1.11 11.70 -17.88
C PRO A 152 1.60 11.11 -16.56
N GLU A 153 1.42 11.83 -15.49
CA GLU A 153 1.72 11.36 -14.13
C GLU A 153 0.97 10.07 -13.86
N GLU A 154 1.66 8.92 -13.94
CA GLU A 154 1.11 7.59 -13.60
C GLU A 154 1.06 7.40 -12.07
N TRP A 155 0.59 8.41 -11.37
CA TRP A 155 0.67 8.54 -9.91
C TRP A 155 -0.24 7.61 -9.09
N HIS A 156 -1.21 6.93 -9.71
CA HIS A 156 -2.32 6.38 -8.92
C HIS A 156 -2.66 4.91 -9.16
N GLY A 157 -1.95 4.19 -10.03
CA GLY A 157 -2.54 2.96 -10.51
C GLY A 157 -2.00 1.65 -9.93
N GLY A 158 -0.78 1.28 -10.20
CA GLY A 158 -0.39 -0.14 -10.07
C GLY A 158 0.18 -0.57 -8.72
N GLY A 159 0.98 0.28 -8.07
CA GLY A 159 1.72 -0.14 -6.87
C GLY A 159 0.87 -0.22 -5.59
N VAL A 160 0.03 0.76 -5.35
CA VAL A 160 -0.81 0.84 -4.13
C VAL A 160 -1.88 -0.25 -4.13
N GLU A 161 -2.45 -0.57 -5.29
CA GLU A 161 -3.48 -1.60 -5.40
C GLU A 161 -2.92 -3.01 -5.18
N SER A 162 -1.76 -3.30 -5.75
CA SER A 162 -1.06 -4.57 -5.51
C SER A 162 -0.68 -4.75 -4.03
N ILE A 163 -0.20 -3.72 -3.35
CA ILE A 163 0.13 -3.79 -1.93
C ILE A 163 -1.12 -3.97 -1.07
N ARG A 164 -2.22 -3.28 -1.40
CA ARG A 164 -3.52 -3.48 -0.74
C ARG A 164 -3.96 -4.93 -0.86
N ASN A 165 -3.85 -5.52 -2.04
CA ASN A 165 -4.24 -6.91 -2.31
C ASN A 165 -3.35 -7.90 -1.54
N VAL A 166 -2.04 -7.64 -1.41
CA VAL A 166 -1.13 -8.44 -0.58
C VAL A 166 -1.53 -8.39 0.89
N ILE A 167 -1.74 -7.19 1.44
CA ILE A 167 -2.14 -7.05 2.86
C ILE A 167 -3.46 -7.74 3.12
N TYR A 168 -4.43 -7.59 2.20
CA TYR A 168 -5.73 -8.22 2.31
C TYR A 168 -5.62 -9.76 2.25
N GLY A 169 -4.87 -10.30 1.30
CA GLY A 169 -4.63 -11.72 1.17
C GLY A 169 -3.95 -12.32 2.40
N VAL A 170 -2.89 -11.71 2.91
CA VAL A 170 -2.19 -12.18 4.13
C VAL A 170 -3.13 -12.16 5.33
N ASN A 171 -3.93 -11.11 5.50
CA ASN A 171 -4.90 -11.03 6.59
C ASN A 171 -5.98 -12.11 6.51
N ASP A 172 -6.53 -12.34 5.32
CA ASP A 172 -7.56 -13.34 5.09
C ASP A 172 -7.04 -14.75 5.40
N GLY A 173 -5.89 -15.11 4.84
CA GLY A 173 -5.26 -16.41 5.09
C GLY A 173 -4.94 -16.65 6.56
N LEU A 174 -4.41 -15.64 7.25
CA LEU A 174 -4.08 -15.70 8.66
C LEU A 174 -5.35 -15.90 9.50
N THR A 175 -6.38 -15.10 9.25
CA THR A 175 -7.63 -15.10 10.04
C THR A 175 -8.42 -16.39 9.82
N ALA A 176 -8.57 -16.82 8.55
CA ALA A 176 -9.29 -18.04 8.21
C ALA A 176 -8.61 -19.30 8.81
N THR A 177 -7.29 -19.40 8.65
CA THR A 177 -6.52 -20.55 9.16
C THR A 177 -6.50 -20.56 10.68
N LEU A 178 -6.34 -19.41 11.33
CA LEU A 178 -6.43 -19.30 12.80
C LEU A 178 -7.81 -19.72 13.30
N GLY A 179 -8.87 -19.30 12.63
CA GLY A 179 -10.24 -19.69 12.93
C GLY A 179 -10.46 -21.20 12.88
N VAL A 180 -9.98 -21.86 11.83
CA VAL A 180 -10.10 -23.33 11.68
C VAL A 180 -9.25 -24.06 12.72
N LEU A 181 -8.01 -23.60 13.00
CA LEU A 181 -7.18 -24.18 14.05
C LEU A 181 -7.86 -24.07 15.41
N ALA A 182 -8.46 -22.92 15.73
CA ALA A 182 -9.19 -22.69 16.97
C ALA A 182 -10.44 -23.58 17.05
N GLY A 183 -11.26 -23.62 15.99
CA GLY A 183 -12.48 -24.40 15.93
C GLY A 183 -12.23 -25.91 16.05
N VAL A 184 -11.33 -26.44 15.24
CA VAL A 184 -10.96 -27.87 15.29
C VAL A 184 -10.28 -28.21 16.60
N GLY A 185 -9.45 -27.30 17.16
CA GLY A 185 -8.79 -27.50 18.43
C GLY A 185 -9.74 -27.42 19.64
N GLY A 186 -10.87 -26.69 19.51
CA GLY A 186 -11.97 -26.73 20.48
C GLY A 186 -12.75 -28.05 20.45
N ALA A 187 -12.94 -28.61 19.25
CA ALA A 187 -13.69 -29.85 19.04
C ALA A 187 -12.87 -31.12 19.33
N SER A 188 -11.57 -31.12 19.06
CA SER A 188 -10.72 -32.30 19.13
C SER A 188 -9.43 -32.05 19.91
N VAL A 189 -9.06 -33.00 20.76
CA VAL A 189 -7.78 -33.02 21.49
C VAL A 189 -6.65 -33.67 20.64
N ASN A 190 -6.95 -34.25 19.47
CA ASN A 190 -5.98 -34.90 18.64
C ASN A 190 -5.16 -33.87 17.83
N PRO A 191 -3.84 -33.75 18.11
CA PRO A 191 -3.02 -32.72 17.46
C PRO A 191 -2.87 -32.89 15.93
N ARG A 192 -2.98 -34.14 15.44
CA ARG A 192 -2.90 -34.40 13.99
C ARG A 192 -4.14 -33.89 13.28
N VAL A 193 -5.32 -34.05 13.88
CA VAL A 193 -6.59 -33.56 13.33
C VAL A 193 -6.58 -32.04 13.26
N VAL A 194 -6.13 -31.38 14.31
CA VAL A 194 -6.00 -29.91 14.34
C VAL A 194 -5.03 -29.41 13.28
N LEU A 195 -3.87 -30.04 13.14
CA LEU A 195 -2.88 -29.67 12.13
C LEU A 195 -3.39 -29.90 10.71
N ILE A 196 -4.03 -31.04 10.44
CA ILE A 196 -4.64 -31.32 9.12
C ILE A 196 -5.71 -30.28 8.80
N GLY A 197 -6.57 -29.93 9.78
CA GLY A 197 -7.56 -28.87 9.63
C GLY A 197 -6.94 -27.52 9.25
N GLY A 198 -5.91 -27.11 9.96
CA GLY A 198 -5.17 -25.87 9.67
C GLY A 198 -4.50 -25.84 8.31
N LEU A 199 -3.80 -26.93 7.93
CA LEU A 199 -3.17 -27.06 6.62
C LEU A 199 -4.20 -27.07 5.47
N SER A 200 -5.31 -27.80 5.66
CA SER A 200 -6.40 -27.83 4.68
C SER A 200 -7.03 -26.46 4.50
N ALA A 201 -7.26 -25.74 5.59
CA ALA A 201 -7.79 -24.37 5.54
C ALA A 201 -6.83 -23.40 4.82
N MET A 202 -5.54 -23.46 5.14
CA MET A 202 -4.51 -22.66 4.48
C MET A 202 -4.51 -22.86 2.97
N ILE A 203 -4.47 -24.12 2.51
CA ILE A 203 -4.45 -24.45 1.08
C ILE A 203 -5.76 -24.04 0.42
N ALA A 204 -6.91 -24.39 1.02
CA ALA A 204 -8.22 -24.07 0.47
C ALA A 204 -8.43 -22.56 0.32
N SER A 205 -8.09 -21.77 1.36
CA SER A 205 -8.15 -20.30 1.30
C SER A 205 -7.25 -19.74 0.21
N GLY A 206 -6.00 -20.20 0.11
CA GLY A 206 -5.06 -19.71 -0.90
C GLY A 206 -5.52 -19.99 -2.33
N VAL A 207 -6.00 -21.22 -2.60
CA VAL A 207 -6.50 -21.60 -3.93
C VAL A 207 -7.80 -20.86 -4.25
N SER A 208 -8.71 -20.73 -3.28
CA SER A 208 -9.97 -19.99 -3.45
C SER A 208 -9.73 -18.53 -3.75
N MET A 209 -8.82 -17.90 -3.00
CA MET A 209 -8.45 -16.48 -3.20
C MET A 209 -7.79 -16.28 -4.57
N ALA A 210 -6.88 -17.17 -4.98
CA ALA A 210 -6.27 -17.13 -6.31
C ALA A 210 -7.31 -17.19 -7.43
N GLY A 211 -8.22 -18.16 -7.34
CA GLY A 211 -9.30 -18.33 -8.32
C GLY A 211 -10.28 -17.16 -8.34
N GLY A 212 -10.68 -16.68 -7.18
CA GLY A 212 -11.58 -15.54 -7.03
C GLY A 212 -10.99 -14.24 -7.60
N ALA A 213 -9.75 -13.92 -7.26
CA ALA A 213 -9.07 -12.74 -7.77
C ALA A 213 -8.83 -12.81 -9.29
N TYR A 214 -8.42 -13.98 -9.80
CA TYR A 214 -8.29 -14.21 -11.24
C TYR A 214 -9.61 -13.97 -11.98
N LEU A 215 -10.71 -14.59 -11.52
CA LEU A 215 -12.01 -14.45 -12.17
C LEU A 215 -12.55 -13.04 -12.08
N ALA A 216 -12.39 -12.36 -10.95
CA ALA A 216 -12.81 -10.98 -10.76
C ALA A 216 -12.07 -10.03 -11.71
N SER A 217 -10.75 -10.10 -11.76
CA SER A 217 -9.92 -9.28 -12.65
C SER A 217 -10.20 -9.59 -14.13
N LYS A 218 -10.38 -10.87 -14.47
CA LYS A 218 -10.72 -11.27 -15.84
C LYS A 218 -12.08 -10.73 -16.26
N SER A 219 -13.11 -10.88 -15.42
CA SER A 219 -14.46 -10.37 -15.73
C SER A 219 -14.48 -8.85 -15.85
N GLN A 220 -13.76 -8.14 -14.99
CA GLN A 220 -13.62 -6.68 -15.09
C GLN A 220 -12.98 -6.27 -16.40
N ARG A 221 -11.90 -6.95 -16.79
CA ARG A 221 -11.22 -6.72 -18.06
C ARG A 221 -12.12 -6.97 -19.27
N GLU A 222 -12.87 -8.09 -19.27
CA GLU A 222 -13.80 -8.43 -20.35
C GLU A 222 -14.93 -7.38 -20.49
N VAL A 223 -15.44 -6.85 -19.38
CA VAL A 223 -16.42 -5.77 -19.39
C VAL A 223 -15.80 -4.49 -19.99
N PHE A 224 -14.60 -4.12 -19.59
CA PHE A 224 -13.91 -2.94 -20.10
C PHE A 224 -13.58 -3.05 -21.60
N GLU A 225 -13.07 -4.21 -22.03
CA GLU A 225 -12.80 -4.50 -23.44
C GLU A 225 -14.10 -4.41 -24.29
N GLY A 226 -15.23 -4.90 -23.73
CA GLY A 226 -16.53 -4.77 -24.36
C GLY A 226 -17.03 -3.33 -24.47
N GLN A 227 -16.86 -2.53 -23.44
CA GLN A 227 -17.22 -1.10 -23.45
C GLN A 227 -16.35 -0.32 -24.44
N LEU A 228 -15.04 -0.58 -24.45
CA LEU A 228 -14.10 0.05 -25.38
C LEU A 228 -14.39 -0.30 -26.86
N ALA A 229 -14.76 -1.56 -27.12
CA ALA A 229 -15.13 -2.01 -28.46
C ALA A 229 -16.45 -1.33 -28.93
N ARG A 230 -17.38 -1.14 -28.01
CA ARG A 230 -18.64 -0.42 -28.29
C ARG A 230 -18.34 1.05 -28.63
N GLU A 231 -17.54 1.72 -27.82
CA GLU A 231 -17.14 3.13 -28.03
C GLU A 231 -16.43 3.31 -29.37
N ALA A 232 -15.53 2.39 -29.73
CA ALA A 232 -14.87 2.41 -31.03
C ALA A 232 -15.87 2.31 -32.20
N ALA A 233 -16.91 1.49 -32.04
CA ALA A 233 -17.96 1.35 -33.04
C ALA A 233 -18.85 2.61 -33.15
N GLU A 234 -19.14 3.28 -32.04
CA GLU A 234 -19.91 4.54 -31.99
C GLU A 234 -19.12 5.67 -32.65
N ILE A 235 -17.82 5.79 -32.37
CA ILE A 235 -16.92 6.74 -33.04
C ILE A 235 -16.89 6.51 -34.56
N GLU A 236 -16.87 5.26 -35.02
CA GLU A 236 -16.88 4.94 -36.46
C GLU A 236 -18.24 5.22 -37.09
N ALA A 237 -19.33 4.89 -36.43
CA ALA A 237 -20.67 5.03 -36.97
C ALA A 237 -21.21 6.47 -36.92
N MET A 238 -20.88 7.22 -35.86
CA MET A 238 -21.49 8.54 -35.58
C MET A 238 -20.43 9.58 -35.12
N PRO A 239 -19.36 9.81 -35.87
CA PRO A 239 -18.21 10.63 -35.46
C PRO A 239 -18.57 12.06 -35.04
N GLU A 240 -19.57 12.68 -35.67
CA GLU A 240 -19.99 14.04 -35.32
C GLU A 240 -20.76 14.10 -33.99
N LEU A 241 -21.51 13.05 -33.67
CA LEU A 241 -22.22 12.95 -32.38
C LEU A 241 -21.20 12.79 -31.24
N GLU A 242 -20.24 11.88 -31.41
CA GLU A 242 -19.18 11.61 -30.42
C GLU A 242 -18.31 12.85 -30.17
N ARG A 243 -17.98 13.62 -31.22
CA ARG A 243 -17.33 14.92 -31.07
C ARG A 243 -18.14 15.91 -30.27
N ALA A 244 -19.45 15.95 -30.52
CA ALA A 244 -20.34 16.87 -29.81
C ALA A 244 -20.48 16.50 -28.32
N GLU A 245 -20.47 15.20 -28.02
CA GLU A 245 -20.46 14.70 -26.64
C GLU A 245 -19.17 15.09 -25.91
N LEU A 246 -18.01 14.86 -26.52
CA LEU A 246 -16.74 15.26 -25.94
C LEU A 246 -16.64 16.77 -25.70
N VAL A 247 -17.15 17.59 -26.63
CA VAL A 247 -17.28 19.05 -26.45
C VAL A 247 -18.17 19.38 -25.25
N LYS A 248 -19.29 18.67 -25.07
CA LYS A 248 -20.19 18.84 -23.90
C LYS A 248 -19.51 18.49 -22.60
N ILE A 249 -18.75 17.41 -22.56
CA ILE A 249 -17.96 16.98 -21.39
C ILE A 249 -16.93 18.06 -21.01
N TYR A 250 -16.13 18.53 -21.97
CA TYR A 250 -15.14 19.58 -21.69
C TYR A 250 -15.77 20.91 -21.27
N ARG A 251 -16.94 21.25 -21.80
CA ARG A 251 -17.70 22.43 -21.37
C ARG A 251 -18.20 22.27 -19.92
N SER A 252 -18.61 21.10 -19.49
CA SER A 252 -19.01 20.85 -18.10
C SER A 252 -17.85 21.03 -17.11
N LYS A 253 -16.60 20.92 -17.61
CA LYS A 253 -15.36 21.17 -16.86
C LYS A 253 -14.96 22.67 -16.82
N GLY A 254 -15.77 23.56 -17.40
CA GLY A 254 -15.59 25.01 -17.33
C GLY A 254 -14.97 25.65 -18.57
N LEU A 255 -14.71 24.91 -19.65
CA LEU A 255 -14.22 25.49 -20.90
C LEU A 255 -15.34 26.20 -21.67
N THR A 256 -14.98 27.25 -22.40
CA THR A 256 -15.88 27.87 -23.39
C THR A 256 -16.15 26.93 -24.55
N LYS A 257 -17.16 27.22 -25.34
CA LYS A 257 -17.51 26.37 -26.52
C LYS A 257 -16.35 26.34 -27.53
N GLU A 258 -15.70 27.45 -27.73
CA GLU A 258 -14.61 27.65 -28.70
C GLU A 258 -13.33 26.90 -28.24
N GLU A 259 -13.00 26.98 -26.96
CA GLU A 259 -11.88 26.25 -26.38
C GLU A 259 -12.11 24.74 -26.43
N ALA A 260 -13.27 24.26 -25.99
CA ALA A 260 -13.64 22.85 -26.04
C ALA A 260 -13.61 22.31 -27.48
N ALA A 261 -14.15 23.03 -28.48
CA ALA A 261 -14.13 22.62 -29.86
C ALA A 261 -12.70 22.54 -30.42
N THR A 262 -11.82 23.47 -30.03
CA THR A 262 -10.41 23.46 -30.45
C THR A 262 -9.65 22.26 -29.89
N ILE A 263 -9.84 21.95 -28.59
CA ILE A 263 -9.22 20.80 -27.93
C ILE A 263 -9.73 19.51 -28.54
N VAL A 264 -11.05 19.35 -28.64
CA VAL A 264 -11.69 18.15 -29.21
C VAL A 264 -11.26 17.95 -30.66
N GLY A 265 -11.14 19.01 -31.47
CA GLY A 265 -10.65 18.92 -32.84
C GLY A 265 -9.23 18.36 -32.94
N ARG A 266 -8.37 18.64 -31.95
CA ARG A 266 -7.01 18.05 -31.86
C ARG A 266 -7.04 16.59 -31.40
N ILE A 267 -7.81 16.27 -30.37
CA ILE A 267 -7.96 14.90 -29.84
C ILE A 267 -8.49 13.98 -30.94
N THR A 268 -9.54 14.39 -31.64
CA THR A 268 -10.22 13.57 -32.66
C THR A 268 -9.47 13.51 -34.00
N SER A 269 -8.30 14.15 -34.11
CA SER A 269 -7.43 14.00 -35.27
C SER A 269 -6.62 12.69 -35.28
N ASP A 270 -6.49 12.05 -34.12
CA ASP A 270 -5.88 10.72 -33.97
C ASP A 270 -6.92 9.77 -33.35
N GLN A 271 -7.26 8.71 -34.09
CA GLN A 271 -8.33 7.79 -33.70
C GLN A 271 -8.04 7.06 -32.36
N LYS A 272 -6.77 6.75 -32.10
CA LYS A 272 -6.36 6.10 -30.86
C LYS A 272 -6.49 7.06 -29.67
N VAL A 273 -5.99 8.27 -29.81
CA VAL A 273 -6.10 9.31 -28.78
C VAL A 273 -7.56 9.65 -28.52
N TRP A 274 -8.38 9.69 -29.57
CA TRP A 274 -9.82 9.91 -29.44
C TRP A 274 -10.48 8.84 -28.58
N LEU A 275 -10.32 7.55 -28.95
CA LEU A 275 -10.90 6.43 -28.24
C LEU A 275 -10.43 6.37 -26.77
N GLU A 276 -9.14 6.56 -26.51
CA GLU A 276 -8.58 6.59 -25.16
C GLU A 276 -9.15 7.76 -24.34
N THR A 277 -9.32 8.92 -24.97
CA THR A 277 -9.89 10.11 -24.32
C THR A 277 -11.37 9.92 -24.02
N GLN A 278 -12.14 9.42 -24.99
CA GLN A 278 -13.57 9.14 -24.83
C GLN A 278 -13.78 8.12 -23.69
N ALA A 279 -13.05 7.01 -23.73
CA ALA A 279 -13.13 5.99 -22.67
C ALA A 279 -12.83 6.56 -21.28
N ARG A 280 -11.85 7.44 -21.16
CA ARG A 280 -11.49 8.09 -19.88
C ARG A 280 -12.55 9.11 -19.44
N GLU A 281 -13.02 9.94 -20.35
CA GLU A 281 -13.88 11.08 -20.02
C GLU A 281 -15.33 10.70 -19.86
N GLU A 282 -15.83 9.76 -20.63
CA GLU A 282 -17.22 9.31 -20.62
C GLU A 282 -17.42 8.09 -19.72
N LEU A 283 -16.61 7.06 -19.90
CA LEU A 283 -16.76 5.79 -19.18
C LEU A 283 -15.97 5.74 -17.87
N GLY A 284 -15.08 6.73 -17.65
CA GLY A 284 -14.19 6.73 -16.48
C GLY A 284 -13.18 5.59 -16.49
N LEU A 285 -12.87 5.04 -17.69
CA LEU A 285 -11.97 3.91 -17.86
C LEU A 285 -10.56 4.40 -18.20
N ASP A 286 -9.59 3.95 -17.44
CA ASP A 286 -8.19 4.12 -17.80
C ASP A 286 -7.67 2.86 -18.49
N VAL A 287 -7.47 2.93 -19.81
CA VAL A 287 -6.99 1.82 -20.64
C VAL A 287 -5.58 1.36 -20.27
N THR A 288 -4.81 2.17 -19.53
CA THR A 288 -3.45 1.83 -19.10
C THR A 288 -3.45 0.95 -17.83
N GLN A 289 -4.57 0.88 -17.11
CA GLN A 289 -4.70 0.18 -15.84
C GLN A 289 -5.27 -1.25 -15.95
N PHE A 290 -5.23 -1.86 -17.13
CA PHE A 290 -5.66 -3.25 -17.28
C PHE A 290 -4.66 -4.21 -16.62
N GLU A 291 -4.97 -4.59 -15.39
CA GLU A 291 -4.18 -5.57 -14.65
C GLU A 291 -4.19 -6.95 -15.33
N ASN A 292 -3.10 -7.67 -15.18
CA ASN A 292 -3.03 -9.05 -15.68
C ASN A 292 -3.76 -10.00 -14.70
N PRO A 293 -4.90 -10.62 -15.10
CA PRO A 293 -5.69 -11.46 -14.20
C PRO A 293 -4.90 -12.61 -13.56
N VAL A 294 -3.93 -13.17 -14.30
CA VAL A 294 -3.08 -14.27 -13.78
C VAL A 294 -2.17 -13.75 -12.67
N ARG A 295 -1.59 -12.55 -12.84
CA ARG A 295 -0.75 -11.92 -11.83
C ARG A 295 -1.56 -11.65 -10.57
N GLU A 296 -2.76 -11.06 -10.71
CA GLU A 296 -3.63 -10.75 -9.58
C GLU A 296 -4.04 -12.02 -8.81
N GLY A 297 -4.44 -13.07 -9.53
CA GLY A 297 -4.74 -14.36 -8.92
C GLY A 297 -3.55 -14.94 -8.16
N LEU A 298 -2.35 -14.93 -8.75
CA LEU A 298 -1.14 -15.44 -8.11
C LEU A 298 -0.75 -14.62 -6.87
N VAL A 299 -0.76 -13.29 -6.96
CA VAL A 299 -0.46 -12.40 -5.84
C VAL A 299 -1.41 -12.64 -4.69
N ALA A 300 -2.71 -12.66 -4.95
CA ALA A 300 -3.73 -12.90 -3.93
C ALA A 300 -3.59 -14.29 -3.29
N GLY A 301 -3.43 -15.35 -4.09
CA GLY A 301 -3.29 -16.71 -3.59
C GLY A 301 -2.03 -16.93 -2.77
N VAL A 302 -0.87 -16.48 -3.26
CA VAL A 302 0.41 -16.61 -2.54
C VAL A 302 0.39 -15.80 -1.24
N SER A 303 -0.15 -14.58 -1.26
CA SER A 303 -0.30 -13.76 -0.06
C SER A 303 -1.15 -14.46 1.00
N THR A 304 -2.27 -15.07 0.57
CA THR A 304 -3.17 -15.82 1.47
C THR A 304 -2.50 -17.07 2.03
N LEU A 305 -1.72 -17.80 1.22
CA LEU A 305 -0.94 -18.95 1.70
C LEU A 305 0.10 -18.52 2.74
N ILE A 306 0.82 -17.42 2.51
CA ILE A 306 1.79 -16.87 3.47
C ILE A 306 1.08 -16.50 4.77
N GLY A 307 -0.05 -15.82 4.70
CA GLY A 307 -0.86 -15.47 5.85
C GLY A 307 -1.30 -16.69 6.64
N GLY A 308 -1.85 -17.70 5.96
CA GLY A 308 -2.30 -18.95 6.57
C GLY A 308 -1.17 -19.82 7.16
N ALA A 309 0.05 -19.69 6.66
CA ALA A 309 1.21 -20.39 7.21
C ALA A 309 1.59 -19.90 8.62
N ILE A 310 1.25 -18.65 8.98
CA ILE A 310 1.61 -18.05 10.29
C ILE A 310 0.96 -18.81 11.45
N PRO A 311 -0.38 -19.01 11.51
CA PRO A 311 -1.00 -19.76 12.61
C PRO A 311 -0.59 -21.23 12.62
N VAL A 312 -0.34 -21.85 11.47
CA VAL A 312 0.17 -23.23 11.37
C VAL A 312 1.58 -23.31 11.98
N ALA A 313 2.47 -22.39 11.63
CA ALA A 313 3.81 -22.31 12.19
C ALA A 313 3.75 -22.04 13.72
N GLY A 314 2.85 -21.14 14.17
CA GLY A 314 2.61 -20.90 15.59
C GLY A 314 2.14 -22.14 16.33
N TYR A 315 1.26 -22.94 15.72
CA TYR A 315 0.80 -24.21 16.28
C TYR A 315 1.94 -25.24 16.37
N LEU A 316 2.75 -25.39 15.33
CA LEU A 316 3.92 -26.27 15.34
C LEU A 316 4.96 -25.83 16.37
N LEU A 317 5.22 -24.52 16.48
CA LEU A 317 6.10 -23.93 17.49
C LEU A 317 5.60 -24.26 18.91
N GLY A 318 4.31 -24.08 19.17
CA GLY A 318 3.70 -24.44 20.46
C GLY A 318 3.90 -25.93 20.80
N ARG A 319 3.79 -26.80 19.82
CA ARG A 319 4.06 -28.24 20.00
C ARG A 319 5.51 -28.56 20.35
N VAL A 320 6.45 -27.85 19.73
CA VAL A 320 7.88 -28.02 20.02
C VAL A 320 8.24 -27.47 21.40
N LEU A 321 7.77 -26.25 21.72
CA LEU A 321 8.12 -25.57 22.98
C LEU A 321 7.52 -26.25 24.22
N LEU A 322 6.27 -26.73 24.11
CA LEU A 322 5.54 -27.27 25.24
C LEU A 322 5.69 -28.79 25.39
N GLY A 323 6.28 -29.47 24.41
CA GLY A 323 6.43 -30.93 24.42
C GLY A 323 5.11 -31.70 24.38
N GLY A 324 5.18 -33.03 24.26
CA GLY A 324 3.98 -33.89 24.11
C GLY A 324 3.10 -34.03 25.36
N ALA A 325 3.51 -33.50 26.52
CA ALA A 325 2.82 -33.65 27.81
C ALA A 325 1.84 -32.50 28.12
N PHE A 326 1.83 -31.43 27.34
CA PHE A 326 0.98 -30.27 27.60
C PHE A 326 -0.39 -30.35 26.92
N ASN A 327 -1.38 -29.74 27.59
CA ASN A 327 -2.75 -29.63 27.12
C ASN A 327 -2.83 -28.96 25.75
N GLY A 328 -3.60 -29.53 24.79
CA GLY A 328 -3.80 -29.00 23.46
C GLY A 328 -4.22 -27.54 23.42
N PHE A 329 -4.91 -27.04 24.45
CA PHE A 329 -5.27 -25.64 24.62
C PHE A 329 -4.04 -24.74 24.75
N ALA A 330 -3.00 -25.12 25.48
CA ALA A 330 -1.78 -24.31 25.59
C ALA A 330 -1.05 -24.14 24.26
N VAL A 331 -1.07 -25.17 23.40
CA VAL A 331 -0.52 -25.11 22.04
C VAL A 331 -1.32 -24.13 21.17
N LEU A 332 -2.66 -24.13 21.28
CA LEU A 332 -3.51 -23.16 20.58
C LEU A 332 -3.27 -21.73 21.05
N VAL A 333 -3.01 -21.53 22.35
CA VAL A 333 -2.66 -20.19 22.89
C VAL A 333 -1.37 -19.69 22.25
N VAL A 334 -0.34 -20.53 22.08
CA VAL A 334 0.90 -20.14 21.40
C VAL A 334 0.60 -19.76 19.92
N ALA A 335 -0.19 -20.56 19.22
CA ALA A 335 -0.59 -20.25 17.84
C ALA A 335 -1.34 -18.91 17.75
N PHE A 336 -2.26 -18.66 18.70
CA PHE A 336 -2.98 -17.39 18.79
C PHE A 336 -2.04 -16.22 19.08
N VAL A 337 -1.13 -16.33 20.04
CA VAL A 337 -0.19 -15.25 20.39
C VAL A 337 0.70 -14.89 19.20
N VAL A 338 1.25 -15.90 18.50
CA VAL A 338 2.03 -15.66 17.26
C VAL A 338 1.17 -14.95 16.23
N SER A 339 -0.04 -15.45 15.97
CA SER A 339 -0.96 -14.83 15.02
C SER A 339 -1.36 -13.41 15.42
N ALA A 340 -1.59 -13.14 16.69
CA ALA A 340 -1.94 -11.84 17.23
C ALA A 340 -0.83 -10.79 17.01
N VAL A 341 0.43 -11.17 17.18
CA VAL A 341 1.58 -10.31 16.87
C VAL A 341 1.60 -9.94 15.40
N PHE A 342 1.40 -10.91 14.51
CA PHE A 342 1.36 -10.64 13.07
C PHE A 342 0.13 -9.82 12.66
N LEU A 343 -1.07 -10.11 13.19
CA LEU A 343 -2.27 -9.31 12.97
C LEU A 343 -2.07 -7.85 13.37
N PHE A 344 -1.51 -7.62 14.54
CA PHE A 344 -1.20 -6.28 15.02
C PHE A 344 -0.18 -5.58 14.10
N THR A 345 0.89 -6.28 13.72
CA THR A 345 1.96 -5.73 12.87
C THR A 345 1.45 -5.38 11.47
N ILE A 346 0.70 -6.30 10.84
CA ILE A 346 0.12 -6.08 9.50
C ILE A 346 -0.95 -4.98 9.55
N GLY A 347 -1.79 -4.99 10.59
CA GLY A 347 -2.77 -3.92 10.82
C GLY A 347 -2.12 -2.56 11.03
N SER A 348 -0.99 -2.52 11.76
CA SER A 348 -0.21 -1.29 11.93
C SER A 348 0.44 -0.85 10.61
N ALA A 349 0.94 -1.79 9.79
CA ALA A 349 1.48 -1.49 8.47
C ALA A 349 0.42 -0.92 7.53
N ARG A 350 -0.84 -1.37 7.63
CA ARG A 350 -1.96 -0.80 6.87
C ARG A 350 -2.12 0.71 7.10
N SER A 351 -1.71 1.25 8.24
CA SER A 351 -1.79 2.68 8.54
C SER A 351 -0.95 3.54 7.61
N PHE A 352 0.13 2.99 7.03
CA PHE A 352 0.95 3.68 6.05
C PHE A 352 0.15 4.10 4.79
N PHE A 353 -0.90 3.34 4.45
CA PHE A 353 -1.75 3.61 3.29
C PHE A 353 -3.05 4.35 3.64
N THR A 354 -3.53 4.24 4.89
CA THR A 354 -4.85 4.78 5.28
C THR A 354 -4.77 6.13 6.01
N GLY A 355 -3.57 6.59 6.38
CA GLY A 355 -3.38 7.82 7.16
C GLY A 355 -3.91 7.76 8.59
N LYS A 356 -4.40 6.59 9.04
CA LYS A 356 -4.90 6.39 10.41
C LYS A 356 -3.75 6.00 11.35
N GLY A 357 -3.90 6.26 12.65
CA GLY A 357 -2.88 5.89 13.63
C GLY A 357 -2.58 4.38 13.64
N GLY A 358 -1.29 3.99 13.51
CA GLY A 358 -0.86 2.59 13.37
C GLY A 358 -1.34 1.69 14.50
N VAL A 359 -1.24 2.16 15.74
CA VAL A 359 -1.72 1.39 16.92
C VAL A 359 -3.21 1.10 16.82
N ARG A 360 -4.03 2.07 16.41
CA ARG A 360 -5.48 1.87 16.25
C ARG A 360 -5.78 0.86 15.16
N SER A 361 -5.12 0.97 14.02
CA SER A 361 -5.29 0.04 12.89
C SER A 361 -4.83 -1.38 13.25
N GLY A 362 -3.73 -1.51 14.00
CA GLY A 362 -3.25 -2.78 14.54
C GLY A 362 -4.24 -3.42 15.52
N LEU A 363 -4.80 -2.63 16.43
CA LEU A 363 -5.81 -3.10 17.40
C LEU A 363 -7.12 -3.50 16.71
N GLU A 364 -7.57 -2.78 15.69
CA GLU A 364 -8.76 -3.14 14.92
C GLU A 364 -8.59 -4.53 14.28
N MET A 365 -7.44 -4.79 13.67
CA MET A 365 -7.16 -6.05 13.00
C MET A 365 -6.99 -7.21 13.99
N LEU A 366 -6.32 -6.95 15.11
CA LEU A 366 -6.21 -7.90 16.23
C LEU A 366 -7.58 -8.25 16.82
N ALA A 367 -8.46 -7.25 16.99
CA ALA A 367 -9.81 -7.47 17.51
C ALA A 367 -10.62 -8.40 16.59
N VAL A 368 -10.59 -8.16 15.26
CA VAL A 368 -11.29 -9.01 14.29
C VAL A 368 -10.77 -10.45 14.36
N GLY A 369 -9.46 -10.67 14.30
CA GLY A 369 -8.88 -12.00 14.38
C GLY A 369 -9.17 -12.70 15.71
N SER A 370 -9.19 -11.95 16.84
CA SER A 370 -9.55 -12.47 18.15
C SER A 370 -11.02 -12.92 18.22
N VAL A 371 -11.94 -12.13 17.64
CA VAL A 371 -13.37 -12.49 17.57
C VAL A 371 -13.56 -13.75 16.74
N VAL A 372 -12.91 -13.87 15.59
CA VAL A 372 -12.98 -15.07 14.75
C VAL A 372 -12.48 -16.29 15.52
N ALA A 373 -11.31 -16.21 16.15
CA ALA A 373 -10.74 -17.31 16.92
C ALA A 373 -11.64 -17.72 18.10
N ALA A 374 -12.19 -16.74 18.83
CA ALA A 374 -13.07 -17.01 19.98
C ALA A 374 -14.40 -17.66 19.55
N LEU A 375 -15.03 -17.14 18.49
CA LEU A 375 -16.28 -17.71 17.98
C LEU A 375 -16.09 -19.13 17.46
N THR A 376 -15.07 -19.36 16.65
CA THR A 376 -14.81 -20.70 16.09
C THR A 376 -14.39 -21.70 17.14
N TYR A 377 -13.59 -21.27 18.14
CA TYR A 377 -13.26 -22.11 19.29
C TYR A 377 -14.50 -22.48 20.10
N GLY A 378 -15.40 -21.50 20.35
CA GLY A 378 -16.66 -21.73 21.03
C GLY A 378 -17.56 -22.73 20.30
N VAL A 379 -17.68 -22.62 18.98
CA VAL A 379 -18.38 -23.60 18.14
C VAL A 379 -17.72 -24.99 18.25
N GLY A 380 -16.38 -25.03 18.22
CA GLY A 380 -15.65 -26.29 18.41
C GLY A 380 -15.93 -26.95 19.75
N LEU A 381 -16.01 -26.19 20.83
CA LEU A 381 -16.37 -26.71 22.17
C LEU A 381 -17.80 -27.27 22.20
N LEU A 382 -18.76 -26.63 21.53
CA LEU A 382 -20.15 -27.10 21.44
C LEU A 382 -20.29 -28.41 20.65
N LEU A 383 -19.42 -28.59 19.65
CA LEU A 383 -19.41 -29.77 18.78
C LEU A 383 -18.40 -30.85 19.23
N ARG A 384 -17.84 -30.70 20.44
CA ARG A 384 -16.81 -31.59 20.96
C ARG A 384 -17.29 -33.05 21.03
N VAL A 385 -16.55 -33.91 20.33
CA VAL A 385 -16.77 -35.36 20.24
C VAL A 385 -15.79 -36.08 21.17
#